data_66bbd36b17b4bc26c1c20b19c9db9a13
#
_entry.id   66bbd36b17b4bc26c1c20b19c9db9a13
#
_cell.length_a   1.000
_cell.length_b   1.000
_cell.length_c   1.000
_cell.angle_alpha   90.00
_cell.angle_beta   90.00
_cell.angle_gamma   90.00
#
_symmetry.space_group_name_H-M   'P 1'
#
loop_
_entity.id
_entity.type
_entity.pdbx_description
1 polymer ?
#
loop_
_entity_poly.entity_id
_entity_poly.type
_entity_poly.pdbx_seq_one_letter_code
_entity_poly.pdbx_strand_id
1 'polypeptide(L)'
;FGMSLPAMGAMSMSKMRQNARFLTDRMAYELNLSPMQYDDVYEVNYDFIDNVRYIMDDVVRGYGYAVERYYEFLDYRNDDLRWILSSSQYRRFMGVDYFYRPIYTTSRNWLFRIYQVYRDVNHFYYAKPHHYKTYKGGHYRTHFGHVSFYKNHRKEHYKHDFYKGDI
;
A
#
# COMPACT_ATOMS: atom_id res chain seq x y z
N PHE A 1 8.85 10.32 16.76
CA PHE A 1 9.56 9.50 17.40
C PHE A 1 8.77 8.24 17.60
N GLY A 2 9.36 7.29 17.97
CA GLY A 2 8.66 6.12 18.32
C GLY A 2 8.04 5.33 17.23
N MET A 3 8.23 5.66 16.00
CA MET A 3 7.68 4.86 14.94
C MET A 3 8.69 3.89 14.37
N SER A 4 9.84 3.76 15.04
CA SER A 4 10.78 2.76 14.62
C SER A 4 10.21 1.41 15.03
N LEU A 5 10.02 0.55 14.08
CA LEU A 5 9.58 -0.81 14.35
C LEU A 5 10.78 -1.63 14.77
N PRO A 6 10.62 -2.46 15.78
CA PRO A 6 11.72 -3.34 16.16
C PRO A 6 12.10 -4.19 14.95
N ALA A 7 13.39 -4.34 14.74
CA ALA A 7 13.88 -5.18 13.66
C ALA A 7 13.78 -6.63 14.09
N MET A 8 12.58 -7.15 14.15
CA MET A 8 12.41 -8.50 14.55
C MET A 8 11.14 -8.99 14.02
N GLY A 9 11.12 -10.13 13.58
CA GLY A 9 9.98 -10.84 13.17
C GLY A 9 8.97 -10.02 12.40
N ALA A 10 7.92 -10.63 12.04
CA ALA A 10 6.90 -9.98 11.26
C ALA A 10 6.02 -9.11 12.14
N MET A 11 5.62 -7.99 11.59
CA MET A 11 4.64 -7.10 12.18
C MET A 11 3.34 -7.86 12.47
N SER A 12 2.68 -7.55 13.59
CA SER A 12 1.41 -8.19 13.93
C SER A 12 0.30 -7.78 12.97
N MET A 13 -0.75 -8.59 12.90
CA MET A 13 -1.91 -8.28 12.06
C MET A 13 -2.56 -6.96 12.49
N SER A 14 -2.62 -6.69 13.78
CA SER A 14 -3.16 -5.42 14.26
C SER A 14 -2.37 -4.23 13.74
N LYS A 15 -1.04 -4.33 13.77
CA LYS A 15 -0.18 -3.28 13.25
C LYS A 15 -0.30 -3.14 11.75
N MET A 16 -0.44 -4.24 11.03
CA MET A 16 -0.67 -4.20 9.59
C MET A 16 -1.92 -3.41 9.25
N ARG A 17 -3.00 -3.69 9.96
CA ARG A 17 -4.27 -2.98 9.74
C ARG A 17 -4.13 -1.49 10.03
N GLN A 18 -3.46 -1.15 11.12
CA GLN A 18 -3.25 0.25 11.49
C GLN A 18 -2.45 1.00 10.42
N ASN A 19 -1.34 0.41 9.98
CA ASN A 19 -0.49 1.02 8.97
C ASN A 19 -1.20 1.12 7.61
N ALA A 20 -1.90 0.06 7.22
CA ALA A 20 -2.66 0.08 5.98
C ALA A 20 -3.75 1.15 6.01
N ARG A 21 -4.46 1.27 7.13
CA ARG A 21 -5.48 2.30 7.29
C ARG A 21 -4.89 3.70 7.24
N PHE A 22 -3.80 3.92 7.96
CA PHE A 22 -3.20 5.25 8.02
C PHE A 22 -2.78 5.73 6.62
N LEU A 23 -2.08 4.85 5.90
CA LEU A 23 -1.65 5.15 4.54
C LEU A 23 -2.85 5.40 3.61
N THR A 24 -3.86 4.55 3.70
CA THR A 24 -5.05 4.66 2.87
C THR A 24 -5.85 5.93 3.18
N ASP A 25 -5.96 6.28 4.45
CA ASP A 25 -6.65 7.49 4.87
C ASP A 25 -6.03 8.74 4.24
N ARG A 26 -4.71 8.83 4.24
CA ARG A 26 -4.01 9.97 3.65
C ARG A 26 -4.07 9.96 2.13
N MET A 27 -4.01 8.78 1.52
CA MET A 27 -4.21 8.68 0.08
C MET A 27 -5.62 9.14 -0.30
N ALA A 28 -6.63 8.73 0.47
CA ALA A 28 -8.00 9.16 0.22
C ALA A 28 -8.15 10.68 0.33
N TYR A 29 -7.49 11.27 1.30
CA TYR A 29 -7.54 12.71 1.51
C TYR A 29 -6.88 13.46 0.36
N GLU A 30 -5.68 13.09 -0.02
CA GLU A 30 -4.93 13.82 -1.05
C GLU A 30 -5.40 13.51 -2.47
N LEU A 31 -5.85 12.29 -2.72
CA LEU A 31 -6.28 11.86 -4.05
C LEU A 31 -7.79 11.96 -4.24
N ASN A 32 -8.52 12.32 -3.20
CA ASN A 32 -9.98 12.46 -3.24
C ASN A 32 -10.63 11.16 -3.70
N LEU A 33 -10.34 10.07 -3.00
CA LEU A 33 -10.87 8.76 -3.37
C LEU A 33 -12.37 8.67 -3.09
N SER A 34 -13.09 7.96 -3.94
CA SER A 34 -14.48 7.59 -3.66
C SER A 34 -14.52 6.53 -2.54
N PRO A 35 -15.68 6.30 -1.92
CA PRO A 35 -15.78 5.25 -0.89
C PRO A 35 -15.38 3.87 -1.39
N MET A 36 -15.72 3.52 -2.62
CA MET A 36 -15.31 2.24 -3.19
C MET A 36 -13.81 2.15 -3.42
N GLN A 37 -13.22 3.23 -3.94
CA GLN A 37 -11.77 3.29 -4.12
C GLN A 37 -11.07 3.19 -2.77
N TYR A 38 -11.60 3.85 -1.76
CA TYR A 38 -11.02 3.82 -0.41
C TYR A 38 -10.92 2.39 0.12
N ASP A 39 -12.00 1.62 0.00
CA ASP A 39 -12.01 0.24 0.45
C ASP A 39 -11.02 -0.62 -0.33
N ASP A 40 -10.97 -0.46 -1.65
CA ASP A 40 -10.05 -1.23 -2.48
C ASP A 40 -8.59 -0.86 -2.21
N VAL A 41 -8.30 0.42 -2.04
CA VAL A 41 -6.93 0.87 -1.72
C VAL A 41 -6.49 0.34 -0.37
N TYR A 42 -7.40 0.24 0.60
CA TYR A 42 -7.07 -0.40 1.87
C TYR A 42 -6.63 -1.85 1.66
N GLU A 43 -7.35 -2.60 0.84
CA GLU A 43 -6.98 -3.99 0.53
C GLU A 43 -5.59 -4.07 -0.10
N VAL A 44 -5.32 -3.19 -1.05
CA VAL A 44 -4.02 -3.17 -1.73
C VAL A 44 -2.90 -2.87 -0.75
N ASN A 45 -3.08 -1.87 0.10
CA ASN A 45 -2.06 -1.52 1.10
C ASN A 45 -1.88 -2.62 2.13
N TYR A 46 -2.98 -3.26 2.56
CA TYR A 46 -2.91 -4.39 3.47
C TYR A 46 -2.08 -5.53 2.86
N ASP A 47 -2.41 -5.94 1.64
CA ASP A 47 -1.71 -7.05 0.98
C ASP A 47 -0.23 -6.72 0.76
N PHE A 48 0.08 -5.49 0.40
CA PHE A 48 1.47 -5.07 0.24
C PHE A 48 2.25 -5.20 1.55
N ILE A 49 1.70 -4.70 2.65
CA ILE A 49 2.35 -4.78 3.95
C ILE A 49 2.49 -6.25 4.38
N ASP A 50 1.47 -7.05 4.15
CA ASP A 50 1.53 -8.47 4.47
C ASP A 50 2.65 -9.17 3.72
N ASN A 51 2.81 -8.85 2.45
CA ASN A 51 3.86 -9.45 1.63
C ASN A 51 5.26 -9.03 2.06
N VAL A 52 5.46 -7.77 2.42
CA VAL A 52 6.81 -7.27 2.70
C VAL A 52 7.25 -7.47 4.14
N ARG A 53 6.35 -7.59 5.09
CA ARG A 53 6.72 -7.65 6.51
C ARG A 53 7.69 -8.79 6.85
N TYR A 54 7.67 -9.85 6.07
CA TYR A 54 8.54 -11.01 6.32
C TYR A 54 9.93 -10.85 5.72
N ILE A 55 10.12 -9.93 4.80
CA ILE A 55 11.41 -9.79 4.12
C ILE A 55 12.14 -8.50 4.49
N MET A 56 11.47 -7.57 5.19
CA MET A 56 12.06 -6.24 5.41
C MET A 56 13.30 -6.25 6.27
N ASP A 57 13.43 -7.16 7.23
CA ASP A 57 14.67 -7.26 8.00
C ASP A 57 15.85 -7.59 7.09
N ASP A 58 15.65 -8.46 6.12
CA ASP A 58 16.68 -8.82 5.16
C ASP A 58 16.94 -7.70 4.16
N VAL A 59 15.90 -6.93 3.82
CA VAL A 59 16.09 -5.72 2.98
C VAL A 59 16.99 -4.73 3.71
N VAL A 60 16.75 -4.50 4.99
CA VAL A 60 17.56 -3.59 5.81
C VAL A 60 19.02 -4.07 5.85
N ARG A 61 19.23 -5.38 5.90
CA ARG A 61 20.58 -5.96 5.87
C ARG A 61 21.24 -5.89 4.49
N GLY A 62 20.48 -5.50 3.46
CA GLY A 62 21.02 -5.38 2.11
C GLY A 62 21.13 -6.68 1.35
N TYR A 63 20.41 -7.72 1.75
CA TYR A 63 20.42 -8.98 1.03
C TYR A 63 19.72 -8.82 -0.31
N GLY A 64 20.43 -9.14 -1.40
CA GLY A 64 19.96 -8.88 -2.76
C GLY A 64 18.62 -9.55 -3.07
N TYR A 65 18.44 -10.80 -2.62
CA TYR A 65 17.19 -11.51 -2.88
C TYR A 65 15.99 -10.78 -2.26
N ALA A 66 16.18 -10.22 -1.07
CA ALA A 66 15.11 -9.54 -0.36
C ALA A 66 14.80 -8.18 -1.01
N VAL A 67 15.84 -7.47 -1.46
CA VAL A 67 15.67 -6.20 -2.15
C VAL A 67 14.88 -6.40 -3.45
N GLU A 68 15.24 -7.41 -4.23
CA GLU A 68 14.53 -7.74 -5.47
C GLU A 68 13.07 -8.09 -5.20
N ARG A 69 12.84 -8.87 -4.16
CA ARG A 69 11.50 -9.29 -3.77
C ARG A 69 10.65 -8.11 -3.33
N TYR A 70 11.25 -7.19 -2.58
CA TYR A 70 10.57 -5.98 -2.17
C TYR A 70 10.11 -5.16 -3.37
N TYR A 71 10.98 -4.95 -4.36
CA TYR A 71 10.61 -4.19 -5.54
C TYR A 71 9.54 -4.89 -6.37
N GLU A 72 9.54 -6.22 -6.39
CA GLU A 72 8.48 -6.96 -7.04
C GLU A 72 7.12 -6.70 -6.38
N PHE A 73 7.07 -6.77 -5.05
CA PHE A 73 5.84 -6.47 -4.32
C PHE A 73 5.41 -5.01 -4.47
N LEU A 74 6.36 -4.10 -4.50
CA LEU A 74 6.06 -2.69 -4.73
C LEU A 74 5.45 -2.48 -6.12
N ASP A 75 6.01 -3.11 -7.12
CA ASP A 75 5.49 -3.02 -8.49
C ASP A 75 4.08 -3.60 -8.57
N TYR A 76 3.82 -4.73 -7.92
CA TYR A 76 2.48 -5.31 -7.86
C TYR A 76 1.48 -4.34 -7.22
N ARG A 77 1.86 -3.74 -6.11
CA ARG A 77 1.01 -2.77 -5.42
C ARG A 77 0.68 -1.59 -6.34
N ASN A 78 1.69 -1.04 -6.95
CA ASN A 78 1.49 0.14 -7.79
C ASN A 78 0.67 -0.19 -9.03
N ASP A 79 0.84 -1.39 -9.60
CA ASP A 79 0.01 -1.83 -10.70
C ASP A 79 -1.44 -2.09 -10.27
N ASP A 80 -1.65 -2.63 -9.06
CA ASP A 80 -3.01 -2.79 -8.54
C ASP A 80 -3.71 -1.43 -8.43
N LEU A 81 -3.01 -0.44 -7.90
CA LEU A 81 -3.55 0.91 -7.76
C LEU A 81 -3.91 1.53 -9.12
N ARG A 82 -3.17 1.17 -10.16
CA ARG A 82 -3.46 1.65 -11.52
C ARG A 82 -4.86 1.24 -11.99
N TRP A 83 -5.38 0.12 -11.49
CA TRP A 83 -6.70 -0.39 -11.88
C TRP A 83 -7.82 0.11 -10.97
N ILE A 84 -7.47 0.85 -9.91
CA ILE A 84 -8.43 1.42 -8.96
C ILE A 84 -8.55 2.92 -9.18
N LEU A 85 -7.42 3.60 -9.37
CA LEU A 85 -7.36 5.05 -9.47
C LEU A 85 -7.69 5.52 -10.87
N SER A 86 -8.29 6.70 -10.97
CA SER A 86 -8.43 7.34 -12.27
C SER A 86 -7.06 7.76 -12.79
N SER A 87 -7.00 8.09 -14.08
CA SER A 87 -5.76 8.53 -14.70
C SER A 87 -5.14 9.73 -13.97
N SER A 88 -5.94 10.73 -13.62
CA SER A 88 -5.45 11.90 -12.92
C SER A 88 -5.03 11.58 -11.48
N GLN A 89 -5.78 10.74 -10.79
CA GLN A 89 -5.40 10.30 -9.45
C GLN A 89 -4.08 9.54 -9.46
N TYR A 90 -3.90 8.67 -10.44
CA TYR A 90 -2.67 7.86 -10.52
C TYR A 90 -1.45 8.73 -10.82
N ARG A 91 -1.58 9.73 -11.72
CA ARG A 91 -0.50 10.66 -11.99
C ARG A 91 -0.11 11.42 -10.73
N ARG A 92 -1.09 11.84 -9.96
CA ARG A 92 -0.84 12.53 -8.70
C ARG A 92 -0.17 11.60 -7.70
N PHE A 93 -0.63 10.37 -7.60
CA PHE A 93 -0.04 9.33 -6.77
C PHE A 93 1.45 9.13 -7.10
N MET A 94 1.79 9.04 -8.37
CA MET A 94 3.19 8.86 -8.80
C MET A 94 4.07 10.06 -8.46
N GLY A 95 3.49 11.23 -8.30
CA GLY A 95 4.24 12.45 -7.96
C GLY A 95 4.50 12.62 -6.47
N VAL A 96 4.02 11.73 -5.63
CA VAL A 96 4.10 11.83 -4.18
C VAL A 96 4.87 10.64 -3.65
N ASP A 97 6.12 10.85 -3.23
CA ASP A 97 7.00 9.73 -2.87
C ASP A 97 6.48 8.94 -1.67
N TYR A 98 5.89 9.60 -0.69
CA TYR A 98 5.37 8.89 0.48
C TYR A 98 4.14 8.03 0.15
N PHE A 99 3.56 8.17 -1.02
CA PHE A 99 2.54 7.25 -1.53
C PHE A 99 3.13 6.22 -2.48
N TYR A 100 3.95 6.68 -3.41
CA TYR A 100 4.49 5.84 -4.48
C TYR A 100 5.60 4.92 -3.97
N ARG A 101 6.39 5.39 -3.01
CA ARG A 101 7.47 4.63 -2.37
C ARG A 101 7.29 4.72 -0.86
N PRO A 102 6.33 3.97 -0.32
CA PRO A 102 5.85 4.21 1.04
C PRO A 102 6.84 3.81 2.14
N ILE A 103 7.82 2.97 1.83
CA ILE A 103 8.77 2.48 2.83
C ILE A 103 10.17 3.00 2.51
N TYR A 104 10.89 3.38 3.54
CA TYR A 104 12.31 3.66 3.42
C TYR A 104 13.06 2.93 4.53
N THR A 105 14.36 2.71 4.30
CA THR A 105 15.20 2.00 5.28
C THR A 105 16.24 2.95 5.85
N THR A 106 16.61 2.68 7.10
CA THR A 106 17.78 3.27 7.76
C THR A 106 18.81 2.16 7.92
N SER A 107 19.90 2.44 8.62
CA SER A 107 20.93 1.42 8.85
C SER A 107 20.42 0.22 9.65
N ARG A 108 19.34 0.38 10.40
CA ARG A 108 18.84 -0.67 11.31
C ARG A 108 17.36 -0.96 11.17
N ASN A 109 16.58 -0.05 10.58
CA ASN A 109 15.14 -0.13 10.61
C ASN A 109 14.55 0.13 9.25
N TRP A 110 13.26 -0.19 9.13
CA TRP A 110 12.45 0.22 8.00
C TRP A 110 11.22 0.94 8.54
N LEU A 111 10.77 1.95 7.80
CA LEU A 111 9.78 2.90 8.28
C LEU A 111 8.86 3.30 7.12
N PHE A 112 7.64 3.71 7.46
CA PHE A 112 6.73 4.28 6.46
C PHE A 112 6.94 5.78 6.37
N ARG A 113 7.14 6.30 5.16
CA ARG A 113 7.36 7.73 4.90
C ARG A 113 6.18 8.58 5.36
N ILE A 114 4.97 8.02 5.33
CA ILE A 114 3.76 8.77 5.66
C ILE A 114 3.81 9.39 7.06
N TYR A 115 4.48 8.72 8.00
CA TYR A 115 4.58 9.22 9.37
C TYR A 115 5.54 10.39 9.53
N GLN A 116 6.39 10.63 8.55
CA GLN A 116 7.22 11.83 8.55
C GLN A 116 6.46 13.06 8.07
N VAL A 117 5.43 12.85 7.26
CA VAL A 117 4.63 13.92 6.68
C VAL A 117 3.43 14.24 7.56
N TYR A 118 2.75 13.21 8.04
CA TYR A 118 1.58 13.34 8.91
C TYR A 118 1.94 12.85 10.30
N ARG A 119 2.21 13.81 11.18
CA ARG A 119 2.77 13.50 12.51
C ARG A 119 1.73 13.08 13.53
N ASP A 120 0.48 13.49 13.37
CA ASP A 120 -0.58 13.13 14.30
C ASP A 120 -1.16 11.77 13.91
N VAL A 121 -0.63 10.73 14.53
CA VAL A 121 -1.00 9.35 14.21
C VAL A 121 -2.40 8.98 14.72
N ASN A 122 -3.02 9.84 15.53
CA ASN A 122 -4.34 9.59 16.09
C ASN A 122 -5.45 10.31 15.31
N HIS A 123 -5.07 11.14 14.37
CA HIS A 123 -6.05 11.86 13.54
C HIS A 123 -6.34 11.07 12.28
N PHE A 124 -7.62 10.96 11.94
CA PHE A 124 -8.06 10.36 10.68
C PHE A 124 -9.10 11.27 10.03
N TYR A 125 -8.99 11.39 8.71
CA TYR A 125 -9.95 12.16 7.92
C TYR A 125 -11.22 11.36 7.65
N TYR A 126 -11.13 10.04 7.67
CA TYR A 126 -12.26 9.16 7.32
C TYR A 126 -12.40 8.05 8.35
N ALA A 127 -13.60 7.48 8.40
CA ALA A 127 -13.86 6.31 9.22
C ALA A 127 -13.03 5.11 8.72
N LYS A 128 -12.97 4.07 9.53
CA LYS A 128 -12.31 2.83 9.13
C LYS A 128 -12.90 2.28 7.83
N PRO A 129 -12.10 1.63 7.01
CA PRO A 129 -12.62 0.93 5.84
C PRO A 129 -13.73 -0.05 6.25
N HIS A 130 -14.65 -0.29 5.33
CA HIS A 130 -15.83 -1.09 5.60
C HIS A 130 -15.50 -2.46 6.19
N HIS A 131 -14.46 -3.09 5.68
CA HIS A 131 -14.06 -4.43 6.13
C HIS A 131 -12.70 -4.42 6.84
N TYR A 132 -12.47 -3.37 7.62
CA TYR A 132 -11.19 -3.17 8.30
C TYR A 132 -10.73 -4.39 9.10
N LYS A 133 -11.65 -5.02 9.84
CA LYS A 133 -11.31 -6.17 10.69
C LYS A 133 -11.46 -7.51 10.00
N THR A 134 -12.21 -7.57 8.93
CA THR A 134 -12.55 -8.84 8.29
C THR A 134 -11.68 -9.17 7.09
N TYR A 135 -11.11 -8.16 6.43
CA TYR A 135 -10.19 -8.43 5.33
C TYR A 135 -8.89 -9.00 5.87
N LYS A 136 -8.47 -10.12 5.31
CA LYS A 136 -7.27 -10.85 5.76
C LYS A 136 -6.33 -11.16 4.61
N GLY A 137 -6.40 -10.40 3.53
CA GLY A 137 -5.60 -10.63 2.35
C GLY A 137 -6.28 -11.56 1.37
N GLY A 138 -5.55 -11.96 0.36
CA GLY A 138 -6.04 -12.96 -0.58
C GLY A 138 -6.11 -12.51 -2.03
N HIS A 139 -5.81 -11.28 -2.35
CA HIS A 139 -5.83 -10.83 -3.74
C HIS A 139 -4.43 -10.92 -4.37
N TYR A 140 -3.73 -11.99 -4.07
CA TYR A 140 -2.39 -12.24 -4.56
C TYR A 140 -2.42 -12.66 -6.02
N ARG A 141 -1.48 -12.18 -6.80
CA ARG A 141 -1.45 -12.40 -8.25
C ARG A 141 -1.37 -13.87 -8.64
N THR A 142 -0.74 -14.69 -7.82
CA THR A 142 -0.65 -16.13 -8.08
C THR A 142 -2.01 -16.80 -8.13
N HIS A 143 -3.01 -16.21 -7.47
CA HIS A 143 -4.37 -16.75 -7.45
C HIS A 143 -5.22 -16.24 -8.62
N PHE A 144 -4.72 -15.28 -9.38
CA PHE A 144 -5.49 -14.60 -10.42
C PHE A 144 -4.71 -14.50 -11.74
N GLY A 145 -4.00 -15.57 -12.09
CA GLY A 145 -3.30 -15.67 -13.37
C GLY A 145 -2.14 -14.70 -13.51
N HIS A 146 -1.50 -14.33 -12.40
CA HIS A 146 -0.37 -13.40 -12.36
C HIS A 146 -0.69 -11.99 -12.84
N VAL A 147 -1.98 -11.62 -12.79
CA VAL A 147 -2.40 -10.25 -13.07
C VAL A 147 -3.14 -9.69 -11.86
N SER A 148 -3.37 -8.39 -11.89
CA SER A 148 -4.08 -7.72 -10.81
C SER A 148 -5.51 -8.24 -10.66
N PHE A 149 -5.89 -8.59 -9.44
CA PHE A 149 -7.28 -8.90 -9.11
C PHE A 149 -8.20 -7.76 -9.54
N TYR A 150 -7.78 -6.52 -9.32
CA TYR A 150 -8.61 -5.33 -9.56
C TYR A 150 -8.81 -5.06 -11.04
N LYS A 151 -7.90 -5.52 -11.88
CA LYS A 151 -8.07 -5.41 -13.32
C LYS A 151 -9.30 -6.18 -13.79
N ASN A 152 -9.50 -7.39 -13.29
CA ASN A 152 -10.53 -8.30 -13.81
C ASN A 152 -11.80 -8.30 -12.98
N HIS A 153 -11.73 -7.98 -11.67
CA HIS A 153 -12.86 -8.15 -10.77
C HIS A 153 -13.49 -6.84 -10.33
N ARG A 154 -12.76 -5.74 -10.40
CA ARG A 154 -13.22 -4.47 -9.84
C ARG A 154 -13.39 -3.36 -10.87
N LYS A 155 -12.84 -3.52 -12.05
CA LYS A 155 -12.82 -2.41 -12.99
C LYS A 155 -14.23 -1.97 -13.43
N GLU A 156 -15.23 -2.84 -13.31
CA GLU A 156 -16.61 -2.48 -13.61
C GLU A 156 -17.20 -1.48 -12.61
N HIS A 157 -16.62 -1.41 -11.42
CA HIS A 157 -17.05 -0.47 -10.40
C HIS A 157 -16.68 0.96 -10.74
N TYR A 158 -15.71 1.14 -11.63
CA TYR A 158 -15.16 2.47 -11.92
C TYR A 158 -15.48 2.86 -13.33
N LYS A 159 -16.06 4.05 -13.47
CA LYS A 159 -16.46 4.57 -14.78
C LYS A 159 -15.56 5.73 -15.20
N HIS A 160 -14.29 5.62 -14.87
CA HIS A 160 -13.30 6.64 -15.18
C HIS A 160 -12.20 6.04 -16.05
N ASP A 161 -11.40 6.91 -16.66
CA ASP A 161 -10.24 6.49 -17.41
C ASP A 161 -9.16 5.98 -16.49
N PHE A 162 -8.52 4.89 -16.85
CA PHE A 162 -7.40 4.35 -16.11
C PHE A 162 -6.08 4.83 -16.72
N TYR A 163 -5.08 4.97 -15.89
CA TYR A 163 -3.74 5.33 -16.34
C TYR A 163 -3.15 4.20 -17.20
N LYS A 164 -2.67 4.54 -18.39
CA LYS A 164 -2.16 3.54 -19.34
C LYS A 164 -0.64 3.55 -19.42
N GLY A 165 -0.02 4.43 -18.69
CA GLY A 165 1.43 4.54 -18.72
C GLY A 165 1.92 5.41 -19.85
N ASP A 166 3.17 5.78 -19.75
CA ASP A 166 3.88 6.47 -20.81
C ASP A 166 4.67 5.43 -21.58
N ILE A 167 4.11 5.02 -22.66
CA ILE A 167 4.76 3.99 -23.49
C ILE A 167 5.54 4.64 -24.58
#